data_269406172fc7b1a0e4ebc765a9dc6880
#
_entry.id   269406172fc7b1a0e4ebc765a9dc6880
#
_cell.length_a   1.000
_cell.length_b   1.000
_cell.length_c   1.000
_cell.angle_alpha   90.00
_cell.angle_beta   90.00
_cell.angle_gamma   90.00
#
_symmetry.space_group_name_H-M   'P 1'
#
loop_
_entity.id
_entity.type
_entity.pdbx_description
1 polymer ?
#
loop_
_entity_poly.entity_id
_entity_poly.type
_entity_poly.pdbx_seq_one_letter_code
_entity_poly.pdbx_strand_id
1 'polypeptide(L)'
;MKQLAHYKNGNYFVTIFDDGTKIRENDLDFFEADFPESMDCKITNRCPFGCPMCHEKSTPDGKHGDIMNAEFIDKLRPGTEMAIGGGAVTGHPDLIPFLEKLKARGVIPSITVNQKEFKGHLELINKLVKEKLIYGLGVSFTSFDDEFWDNAIKNNPNLVVHLIAGIHGGDVFDYFANKGVKILILGYKDFGRGHDLLEKASAFIQVQIDWLKNNLSSLMGKFKVISFDNLAIEQLAVKDVLTNEQWNKFYQGDDGTHTMYVDLVNKQFAKTSTSVERYPLLSNIDDMFKIIKGSENK
;
A
#
# COMPACT_ATOMS: atom_id res chain seq x y z
N MET A 1 -4.63 -20.55 7.63
CA MET A 1 -4.93 -19.80 6.39
C MET A 1 -6.29 -20.19 5.88
N LYS A 2 -7.16 -19.21 5.70
CA LYS A 2 -8.48 -19.39 5.08
C LYS A 2 -8.45 -18.66 3.74
N GLN A 3 -8.90 -19.34 2.68
CA GLN A 3 -9.04 -18.73 1.37
C GLN A 3 -10.12 -17.65 1.39
N LEU A 4 -9.79 -16.45 0.92
CA LEU A 4 -10.70 -15.32 0.77
C LEU A 4 -11.27 -15.25 -0.65
N ALA A 5 -10.41 -15.47 -1.66
CA ALA A 5 -10.80 -15.45 -3.05
C ALA A 5 -10.01 -16.47 -3.87
N HIS A 6 -10.62 -16.93 -4.96
CA HIS A 6 -9.98 -17.67 -6.04
C HIS A 6 -10.69 -17.29 -7.34
N TYR A 7 -9.95 -16.74 -8.29
CA TYR A 7 -10.51 -16.25 -9.54
C TYR A 7 -9.50 -16.34 -10.69
N LYS A 8 -10.02 -16.34 -11.90
CA LYS A 8 -9.22 -16.25 -13.12
C LYS A 8 -9.00 -14.79 -13.50
N ASN A 9 -7.76 -14.44 -13.86
CA ASN A 9 -7.39 -13.13 -14.38
C ASN A 9 -6.51 -13.31 -15.63
N GLY A 10 -7.05 -13.01 -16.81
CA GLY A 10 -6.36 -13.23 -18.05
C GLY A 10 -5.97 -14.70 -18.25
N ASN A 11 -4.67 -14.99 -18.35
CA ASN A 11 -4.14 -16.33 -18.60
C ASN A 11 -3.81 -17.14 -17.32
N TYR A 12 -4.15 -16.65 -16.11
CA TYR A 12 -3.77 -17.28 -14.85
C TYR A 12 -4.89 -17.25 -13.81
N PHE A 13 -4.72 -18.03 -12.73
CA PHE A 13 -5.56 -18.02 -11.54
C PHE A 13 -4.86 -17.28 -10.40
N VAL A 14 -5.65 -16.57 -9.60
CA VAL A 14 -5.20 -15.89 -8.38
C VAL A 14 -5.92 -16.50 -7.20
N THR A 15 -5.16 -16.91 -6.17
CA THR A 15 -5.69 -17.34 -4.88
C THR A 15 -5.20 -16.39 -3.79
N ILE A 16 -6.11 -15.87 -2.98
CA ILE A 16 -5.81 -14.94 -1.88
C ILE A 16 -6.26 -15.55 -0.57
N PHE A 17 -5.40 -15.46 0.45
CA PHE A 17 -5.66 -15.98 1.80
C PHE A 17 -5.80 -14.85 2.83
N ASP A 18 -6.42 -15.18 3.97
CA ASP A 18 -6.75 -14.24 5.05
C ASP A 18 -5.53 -13.71 5.82
N ASP A 19 -4.35 -14.24 5.58
CA ASP A 19 -3.08 -13.75 6.12
C ASP A 19 -2.32 -12.83 5.16
N GLY A 20 -2.90 -12.54 3.98
CA GLY A 20 -2.33 -11.70 2.93
C GLY A 20 -1.47 -12.46 1.92
N THR A 21 -1.34 -13.78 2.04
CA THR A 21 -0.67 -14.61 1.02
C THR A 21 -1.47 -14.57 -0.28
N LYS A 22 -0.79 -14.28 -1.40
CA LYS A 22 -1.32 -14.33 -2.76
C LYS A 22 -0.51 -15.31 -3.59
N ILE A 23 -1.19 -16.16 -4.34
CA ILE A 23 -0.59 -17.14 -5.26
C ILE A 23 -1.17 -16.91 -6.64
N ARG A 24 -0.29 -16.84 -7.66
CA ARG A 24 -0.64 -16.86 -9.09
C ARG A 24 -0.19 -18.17 -9.69
N GLU A 25 -1.05 -18.77 -10.49
CA GLU A 25 -0.80 -20.09 -11.10
C GLU A 25 -1.29 -20.14 -12.55
N ASN A 26 -0.43 -20.61 -13.45
CA ASN A 26 -0.78 -21.05 -14.79
C ASN A 26 0.28 -22.06 -15.31
N ASP A 27 0.08 -22.57 -16.51
CA ASP A 27 0.99 -23.50 -17.18
C ASP A 27 2.01 -22.78 -18.10
N LEU A 28 2.08 -21.43 -18.03
CA LEU A 28 2.93 -20.59 -18.86
C LEU A 28 4.01 -19.91 -17.98
N ASP A 29 5.06 -19.41 -18.64
CA ASP A 29 6.15 -18.71 -17.95
C ASP A 29 5.85 -17.21 -17.67
N PHE A 30 4.65 -16.74 -17.96
CA PHE A 30 4.24 -15.35 -17.76
C PHE A 30 2.79 -15.22 -17.32
N PHE A 31 2.49 -14.10 -16.65
CA PHE A 31 1.14 -13.74 -16.21
C PHE A 31 0.66 -12.49 -16.93
N GLU A 32 -0.47 -12.59 -17.62
CA GLU A 32 -1.09 -11.48 -18.33
C GLU A 32 -2.48 -11.19 -17.75
N ALA A 33 -2.59 -10.05 -17.04
CA ALA A 33 -3.83 -9.65 -16.38
C ALA A 33 -4.81 -8.96 -17.34
N ASP A 34 -6.09 -9.30 -17.24
CA ASP A 34 -7.18 -8.60 -17.94
C ASP A 34 -7.70 -7.40 -17.15
N PHE A 35 -7.55 -7.43 -15.81
CA PHE A 35 -7.99 -6.38 -14.90
C PHE A 35 -7.03 -6.26 -13.71
N PRO A 36 -7.04 -5.12 -12.97
CA PRO A 36 -6.12 -4.94 -11.86
C PRO A 36 -6.49 -5.88 -10.71
N GLU A 37 -5.52 -6.65 -10.22
CA GLU A 37 -5.69 -7.48 -9.02
C GLU A 37 -5.82 -6.63 -7.76
N SER A 38 -5.08 -5.54 -7.73
CA SER A 38 -5.07 -4.60 -6.62
C SER A 38 -4.99 -3.16 -7.10
N MET A 39 -5.47 -2.26 -6.25
CA MET A 39 -5.37 -0.83 -6.50
C MET A 39 -5.07 -0.07 -5.22
N ASP A 40 -4.27 0.98 -5.34
CA ASP A 40 -4.16 2.02 -4.33
C ASP A 40 -5.25 3.06 -4.57
N CYS A 41 -6.09 3.28 -3.55
CA CYS A 41 -7.24 4.18 -3.66
C CYS A 41 -7.13 5.34 -2.67
N LYS A 42 -6.86 6.54 -3.18
CA LYS A 42 -6.87 7.76 -2.38
C LYS A 42 -8.28 8.26 -2.22
N ILE A 43 -8.77 8.24 -0.97
CA ILE A 43 -10.14 8.65 -0.63
C ILE A 43 -10.22 10.05 -0.01
N THR A 44 -9.12 10.59 0.48
CA THR A 44 -9.09 11.90 1.11
C THR A 44 -7.73 12.57 0.98
N ASN A 45 -7.71 13.90 0.93
CA ASN A 45 -6.53 14.73 1.07
C ASN A 45 -6.56 15.55 2.39
N ARG A 46 -7.55 15.29 3.25
CA ARG A 46 -7.66 15.93 4.55
C ARG A 46 -6.83 15.17 5.57
N CYS A 47 -5.88 15.87 6.25
CA CYS A 47 -4.99 15.26 7.22
C CYS A 47 -4.42 16.29 8.19
N PRO A 48 -4.57 16.12 9.50
CA PRO A 48 -4.07 17.08 10.50
C PRO A 48 -2.59 16.86 10.87
N PHE A 49 -1.91 15.79 10.39
CA PHE A 49 -0.64 15.37 10.96
C PHE A 49 0.60 16.09 10.42
N GLY A 50 0.53 16.71 9.24
CA GLY A 50 1.59 17.56 8.71
C GLY A 50 2.95 16.88 8.48
N CYS A 51 2.99 15.58 8.16
CA CYS A 51 4.23 14.83 7.95
C CYS A 51 5.16 15.53 6.94
N PRO A 52 6.45 15.75 7.27
CA PRO A 52 7.36 16.51 6.41
C PRO A 52 7.63 15.81 5.07
N MET A 53 7.57 14.46 5.01
CA MET A 53 7.79 13.66 3.80
C MET A 53 6.50 13.34 3.03
N CYS A 54 5.36 13.96 3.33
CA CYS A 54 4.08 13.60 2.73
C CYS A 54 4.05 13.93 1.24
N HIS A 55 4.06 12.91 0.39
CA HIS A 55 4.03 13.07 -1.07
C HIS A 55 2.67 13.57 -1.58
N GLU A 56 1.59 13.36 -0.82
CA GLU A 56 0.23 13.80 -1.16
C GLU A 56 -0.04 15.28 -0.80
N LYS A 57 0.87 15.96 -0.11
CA LYS A 57 0.67 17.33 0.40
C LYS A 57 -0.64 17.50 1.21
N SER A 58 -1.11 16.45 1.86
CA SER A 58 -2.37 16.47 2.61
C SER A 58 -2.34 17.51 3.73
N THR A 59 -3.46 18.23 3.92
CA THR A 59 -3.62 19.36 4.85
C THR A 59 -4.87 19.22 5.70
N PRO A 60 -4.99 19.93 6.84
CA PRO A 60 -6.23 19.95 7.62
C PRO A 60 -7.46 20.43 6.83
N ASP A 61 -7.26 21.30 5.84
CA ASP A 61 -8.31 21.85 4.96
C ASP A 61 -8.50 21.03 3.67
N GLY A 62 -7.83 19.88 3.58
CA GLY A 62 -7.94 18.96 2.44
C GLY A 62 -9.37 18.47 2.23
N LYS A 63 -9.63 17.98 1.03
CA LYS A 63 -10.97 17.51 0.61
C LYS A 63 -11.09 16.00 0.76
N HIS A 64 -12.31 15.54 0.99
CA HIS A 64 -12.69 14.15 0.83
C HIS A 64 -13.09 13.87 -0.63
N GLY A 65 -12.81 12.67 -1.10
CA GLY A 65 -13.30 12.16 -2.37
C GLY A 65 -14.76 11.70 -2.25
N ASP A 66 -15.49 11.71 -3.35
CA ASP A 66 -16.84 11.13 -3.41
C ASP A 66 -16.72 9.61 -3.62
N ILE A 67 -16.57 8.88 -2.52
CA ILE A 67 -16.32 7.44 -2.54
C ILE A 67 -17.59 6.61 -2.75
N MET A 68 -18.76 7.17 -2.41
CA MET A 68 -20.03 6.43 -2.52
C MET A 68 -20.59 6.42 -3.93
N ASN A 69 -20.33 7.47 -4.72
CA ASN A 69 -20.85 7.65 -6.08
C ASN A 69 -19.82 7.35 -7.19
N ALA A 70 -18.67 6.78 -6.84
CA ALA A 70 -17.67 6.36 -7.83
C ALA A 70 -18.16 5.11 -8.57
N GLU A 71 -18.66 5.26 -9.79
CA GLU A 71 -19.35 4.21 -10.57
C GLU A 71 -18.51 2.96 -10.80
N PHE A 72 -17.17 3.10 -10.97
CA PHE A 72 -16.29 1.97 -11.20
C PHE A 72 -16.28 0.99 -10.00
N ILE A 73 -16.59 1.45 -8.78
CA ILE A 73 -16.69 0.59 -7.59
C ILE A 73 -17.72 -0.52 -7.82
N ASP A 74 -18.81 -0.21 -8.52
CA ASP A 74 -19.84 -1.19 -8.84
C ASP A 74 -19.45 -2.18 -9.95
N LYS A 75 -18.30 -1.96 -10.58
CA LYS A 75 -17.70 -2.83 -11.61
C LYS A 75 -16.52 -3.64 -11.09
N LEU A 76 -16.07 -3.43 -9.84
CA LEU A 76 -15.00 -4.22 -9.24
C LEU A 76 -15.39 -5.68 -9.14
N ARG A 77 -14.42 -6.55 -9.39
CA ARG A 77 -14.60 -8.00 -9.33
C ARG A 77 -14.35 -8.51 -7.92
N PRO A 78 -15.08 -9.54 -7.46
CA PRO A 78 -14.76 -10.21 -6.20
C PRO A 78 -13.31 -10.69 -6.19
N GLY A 79 -12.62 -10.47 -5.08
CA GLY A 79 -11.21 -10.79 -4.93
C GLY A 79 -10.25 -9.63 -5.27
N THR A 80 -10.72 -8.53 -5.89
CA THR A 80 -9.89 -7.34 -6.06
C THR A 80 -9.45 -6.82 -4.69
N GLU A 81 -8.16 -6.56 -4.52
CA GLU A 81 -7.62 -5.92 -3.31
C GLU A 81 -7.64 -4.40 -3.47
N MET A 82 -8.03 -3.68 -2.42
CA MET A 82 -8.04 -2.22 -2.42
C MET A 82 -7.31 -1.67 -1.20
N ALA A 83 -6.14 -1.07 -1.43
CA ALA A 83 -5.39 -0.35 -0.41
C ALA A 83 -5.90 1.10 -0.32
N ILE A 84 -6.65 1.39 0.73
CA ILE A 84 -7.30 2.69 0.95
C ILE A 84 -6.36 3.59 1.72
N GLY A 85 -6.06 4.76 1.15
CA GLY A 85 -5.09 5.69 1.69
C GLY A 85 -5.38 7.16 1.35
N GLY A 86 -4.32 7.97 1.40
CA GLY A 86 -4.33 9.41 1.13
C GLY A 86 -3.99 10.22 2.37
N GLY A 87 -4.91 11.05 2.85
CA GLY A 87 -4.80 11.77 4.11
C GLY A 87 -5.14 10.90 5.33
N ALA A 88 -5.84 11.45 6.34
CA ALA A 88 -6.33 10.69 7.48
C ALA A 88 -7.65 9.98 7.10
N VAL A 89 -7.56 8.69 6.78
CA VAL A 89 -8.69 7.92 6.23
C VAL A 89 -9.83 7.73 7.21
N THR A 90 -9.53 7.62 8.51
CA THR A 90 -10.54 7.46 9.58
C THR A 90 -11.43 8.70 9.75
N GLY A 91 -10.98 9.85 9.24
CA GLY A 91 -11.75 11.09 9.22
C GLY A 91 -12.73 11.22 8.05
N HIS A 92 -12.77 10.25 7.12
CA HIS A 92 -13.73 10.30 6.02
C HIS A 92 -15.14 9.93 6.50
N PRO A 93 -16.16 10.79 6.31
CA PRO A 93 -17.51 10.57 6.87
C PRO A 93 -18.16 9.28 6.39
N ASP A 94 -17.89 8.88 5.14
CA ASP A 94 -18.50 7.72 4.51
C ASP A 94 -17.60 6.46 4.55
N LEU A 95 -16.54 6.43 5.39
CA LEU A 95 -15.60 5.30 5.42
C LEU A 95 -16.31 3.97 5.70
N ILE A 96 -17.16 3.91 6.72
CA ILE A 96 -17.83 2.67 7.11
C ILE A 96 -18.80 2.20 6.01
N PRO A 97 -19.76 3.01 5.54
CA PRO A 97 -20.63 2.63 4.42
C PRO A 97 -19.87 2.19 3.18
N PHE A 98 -18.76 2.85 2.87
CA PHE A 98 -17.90 2.48 1.75
C PHE A 98 -17.28 1.08 1.92
N LEU A 99 -16.72 0.79 3.09
CA LEU A 99 -16.15 -0.51 3.40
C LEU A 99 -17.22 -1.62 3.38
N GLU A 100 -18.44 -1.33 3.84
CA GLU A 100 -19.58 -2.24 3.74
C GLU A 100 -19.96 -2.52 2.27
N LYS A 101 -19.97 -1.47 1.43
CA LYS A 101 -20.20 -1.59 -0.02
C LYS A 101 -19.12 -2.47 -0.67
N LEU A 102 -17.84 -2.27 -0.35
CA LEU A 102 -16.73 -3.09 -0.85
C LEU A 102 -16.85 -4.54 -0.42
N LYS A 103 -17.15 -4.78 0.86
CA LYS A 103 -17.36 -6.12 1.40
C LYS A 103 -18.52 -6.85 0.72
N ALA A 104 -19.64 -6.17 0.49
CA ALA A 104 -20.79 -6.73 -0.21
C ALA A 104 -20.46 -7.16 -1.65
N ARG A 105 -19.47 -6.51 -2.28
CA ARG A 105 -18.96 -6.87 -3.61
C ARG A 105 -17.86 -7.93 -3.60
N GLY A 106 -17.43 -8.39 -2.42
CA GLY A 106 -16.33 -9.35 -2.29
C GLY A 106 -14.94 -8.75 -2.57
N VAL A 107 -14.82 -7.41 -2.52
CA VAL A 107 -13.53 -6.71 -2.56
C VAL A 107 -12.82 -6.92 -1.22
N ILE A 108 -11.49 -6.98 -1.24
CA ILE A 108 -10.64 -7.21 -0.06
C ILE A 108 -9.94 -5.89 0.31
N PRO A 109 -10.55 -5.05 1.19
CA PRO A 109 -9.97 -3.76 1.52
C PRO A 109 -8.90 -3.87 2.60
N SER A 110 -7.90 -2.98 2.48
CA SER A 110 -6.96 -2.62 3.54
C SER A 110 -6.97 -1.11 3.72
N ILE A 111 -6.59 -0.63 4.90
CA ILE A 111 -6.39 0.80 5.14
C ILE A 111 -4.94 1.07 5.56
N THR A 112 -4.43 2.24 5.19
CA THR A 112 -3.18 2.77 5.72
C THR A 112 -3.46 3.98 6.60
N VAL A 113 -2.99 3.92 7.84
CA VAL A 113 -3.13 4.98 8.83
C VAL A 113 -1.77 5.42 9.37
N ASN A 114 -1.68 6.66 9.83
CA ASN A 114 -0.56 7.11 10.63
C ASN A 114 -0.66 6.55 12.06
N GLN A 115 0.45 6.28 12.74
CA GLN A 115 0.45 5.81 14.13
C GLN A 115 -0.37 6.71 15.06
N LYS A 116 -0.30 8.04 14.87
CA LYS A 116 -1.09 9.00 15.67
C LYS A 116 -2.57 8.89 15.36
N GLU A 117 -2.93 8.64 14.11
CA GLU A 117 -4.31 8.39 13.67
C GLU A 117 -4.85 7.12 14.30
N PHE A 118 -4.06 6.03 14.29
CA PHE A 118 -4.46 4.79 14.93
C PHE A 118 -4.73 4.97 16.42
N LYS A 119 -3.82 5.66 17.15
CA LYS A 119 -4.01 5.96 18.58
C LYS A 119 -5.30 6.75 18.85
N GLY A 120 -5.58 7.73 18.00
CA GLY A 120 -6.77 8.57 18.12
C GLY A 120 -8.09 7.87 17.78
N HIS A 121 -8.04 6.77 17.01
CA HIS A 121 -9.22 6.04 16.50
C HIS A 121 -9.16 4.53 16.77
N LEU A 122 -8.56 4.14 17.89
CA LEU A 122 -8.30 2.74 18.25
C LEU A 122 -9.58 1.88 18.23
N GLU A 123 -10.67 2.37 18.81
CA GLU A 123 -11.94 1.65 18.84
C GLU A 123 -12.53 1.42 17.44
N LEU A 124 -12.49 2.46 16.60
CA LEU A 124 -12.94 2.36 15.21
C LEU A 124 -12.13 1.33 14.46
N ILE A 125 -10.80 1.41 14.48
CA ILE A 125 -9.92 0.50 13.74
C ILE A 125 -10.11 -0.95 14.22
N ASN A 126 -10.18 -1.17 15.54
CA ASN A 126 -10.44 -2.49 16.09
C ASN A 126 -11.82 -3.04 15.64
N LYS A 127 -12.84 -2.17 15.55
CA LYS A 127 -14.15 -2.54 15.00
C LYS A 127 -14.03 -2.96 13.54
N LEU A 128 -13.34 -2.18 12.69
CA LEU A 128 -13.17 -2.49 11.26
C LEU A 128 -12.50 -3.86 11.05
N VAL A 129 -11.46 -4.17 11.84
CA VAL A 129 -10.77 -5.48 11.81
C VAL A 129 -11.69 -6.61 12.28
N LYS A 130 -12.35 -6.43 13.44
CA LYS A 130 -13.23 -7.45 14.05
C LYS A 130 -14.42 -7.80 13.14
N GLU A 131 -15.03 -6.80 12.52
CA GLU A 131 -16.17 -6.96 11.62
C GLU A 131 -15.75 -7.39 10.20
N LYS A 132 -14.43 -7.56 9.95
CA LYS A 132 -13.87 -7.88 8.64
C LYS A 132 -14.33 -6.90 7.55
N LEU A 133 -14.36 -5.62 7.91
CA LEU A 133 -14.51 -4.52 6.99
C LEU A 133 -13.17 -4.17 6.33
N ILE A 134 -12.07 -4.53 6.98
CA ILE A 134 -10.71 -4.52 6.42
C ILE A 134 -10.01 -5.84 6.74
N TYR A 135 -9.11 -6.27 5.85
CA TYR A 135 -8.29 -7.47 6.00
C TYR A 135 -6.81 -7.15 6.25
N GLY A 136 -6.33 -5.99 5.77
CA GLY A 136 -4.99 -5.47 6.00
C GLY A 136 -5.05 -4.13 6.74
N LEU A 137 -4.04 -3.89 7.59
CA LEU A 137 -3.86 -2.64 8.32
C LEU A 137 -2.41 -2.18 8.20
N GLY A 138 -2.15 -1.22 7.31
CA GLY A 138 -0.87 -0.53 7.22
C GLY A 138 -0.77 0.57 8.28
N VAL A 139 0.33 0.60 9.05
CA VAL A 139 0.55 1.64 10.06
C VAL A 139 1.90 2.31 9.82
N SER A 140 1.88 3.58 9.42
CA SER A 140 3.10 4.36 9.24
C SER A 140 3.72 4.70 10.60
N PHE A 141 4.96 4.27 10.79
CA PHE A 141 5.73 4.55 12.01
C PHE A 141 5.99 6.05 12.16
N THR A 142 5.84 6.57 13.36
CA THR A 142 6.15 7.97 13.68
C THR A 142 6.96 8.16 14.95
N SER A 143 6.89 7.23 15.89
CA SER A 143 7.64 7.31 17.15
C SER A 143 7.72 5.94 17.82
N PHE A 144 8.78 5.77 18.61
CA PHE A 144 8.90 4.64 19.53
C PHE A 144 7.84 4.74 20.62
N ASP A 145 7.14 3.62 20.87
CA ASP A 145 6.10 3.51 21.88
C ASP A 145 5.80 2.02 22.08
N ASP A 146 6.46 1.41 23.05
CA ASP A 146 6.40 -0.03 23.28
C ASP A 146 4.98 -0.50 23.60
N GLU A 147 4.27 0.22 24.45
CA GLU A 147 2.92 -0.16 24.84
C GLU A 147 1.98 -0.17 23.62
N PHE A 148 2.05 0.87 22.80
CA PHE A 148 1.24 0.95 21.60
C PHE A 148 1.59 -0.16 20.60
N TRP A 149 2.88 -0.31 20.25
CA TRP A 149 3.29 -1.24 19.20
C TRP A 149 3.07 -2.69 19.60
N ASP A 150 3.40 -3.07 20.85
CA ASP A 150 3.19 -4.43 21.32
C ASP A 150 1.71 -4.81 21.34
N ASN A 151 0.83 -3.89 21.78
CA ASN A 151 -0.61 -4.09 21.72
C ASN A 151 -1.14 -4.12 20.28
N ALA A 152 -0.69 -3.22 19.41
CA ALA A 152 -1.13 -3.14 18.01
C ALA A 152 -0.76 -4.41 17.25
N ILE A 153 0.47 -4.90 17.38
CA ILE A 153 0.97 -6.13 16.72
C ILE A 153 0.21 -7.35 17.24
N LYS A 154 0.05 -7.47 18.56
CA LYS A 154 -0.64 -8.61 19.19
C LYS A 154 -2.11 -8.72 18.75
N ASN A 155 -2.82 -7.59 18.67
CA ASN A 155 -4.25 -7.58 18.43
C ASN A 155 -4.63 -7.55 16.92
N ASN A 156 -3.66 -7.26 16.04
CA ASN A 156 -3.90 -7.14 14.61
C ASN A 156 -2.90 -8.00 13.82
N PRO A 157 -3.16 -9.30 13.62
CA PRO A 157 -2.22 -10.24 12.99
C PRO A 157 -1.84 -9.88 11.53
N ASN A 158 -2.64 -9.04 10.86
CA ASN A 158 -2.38 -8.51 9.52
C ASN A 158 -1.90 -7.05 9.53
N LEU A 159 -1.45 -6.56 10.69
CA LEU A 159 -0.78 -5.27 10.76
C LEU A 159 0.57 -5.34 10.03
N VAL A 160 0.80 -4.33 9.19
CA VAL A 160 2.06 -4.10 8.47
C VAL A 160 2.60 -2.73 8.88
N VAL A 161 3.79 -2.70 9.45
CA VAL A 161 4.48 -1.43 9.76
C VAL A 161 5.05 -0.86 8.47
N HIS A 162 4.67 0.35 8.13
CA HIS A 162 5.20 1.06 6.97
C HIS A 162 6.40 1.92 7.38
N LEU A 163 7.54 1.63 6.77
CA LEU A 163 8.81 2.35 6.92
C LEU A 163 9.21 2.96 5.58
N ILE A 164 9.77 4.16 5.60
CA ILE A 164 10.17 4.87 4.37
C ILE A 164 11.70 4.86 4.29
N ALA A 165 12.26 4.34 3.21
CA ALA A 165 13.66 4.46 2.88
C ALA A 165 14.06 5.95 2.85
N GLY A 166 15.21 6.29 3.42
CA GLY A 166 15.64 7.69 3.51
C GLY A 166 15.08 8.48 4.70
N ILE A 167 14.07 7.96 5.41
CA ILE A 167 13.49 8.58 6.62
C ILE A 167 13.82 7.77 7.87
N HIS A 168 13.62 6.46 7.83
CA HIS A 168 13.79 5.57 8.97
C HIS A 168 15.16 4.91 8.92
N GLY A 169 15.90 5.03 10.01
CA GLY A 169 17.26 4.49 10.16
C GLY A 169 17.29 3.14 10.86
N GLY A 170 18.51 2.67 11.12
CA GLY A 170 18.77 1.36 11.73
C GLY A 170 18.09 1.16 13.07
N ASP A 171 17.97 2.20 13.88
CA ASP A 171 17.31 2.19 15.17
C ASP A 171 15.84 1.75 15.09
N VAL A 172 15.13 2.16 14.02
CA VAL A 172 13.73 1.76 13.79
C VAL A 172 13.64 0.30 13.34
N PHE A 173 14.54 -0.16 12.47
CA PHE A 173 14.58 -1.55 12.05
C PHE A 173 14.95 -2.49 13.22
N ASP A 174 15.93 -2.11 14.05
CA ASP A 174 16.32 -2.86 15.24
C ASP A 174 15.18 -2.92 16.27
N TYR A 175 14.42 -1.84 16.41
CA TYR A 175 13.25 -1.77 17.29
C TYR A 175 12.18 -2.82 16.94
N PHE A 176 11.93 -3.04 15.65
CA PHE A 176 10.95 -4.01 15.18
C PHE A 176 11.51 -5.42 14.95
N ALA A 177 12.84 -5.57 14.93
CA ALA A 177 13.48 -6.86 14.71
C ALA A 177 13.03 -7.88 15.77
N ASN A 178 12.71 -9.08 15.31
CA ASN A 178 12.28 -10.22 16.16
C ASN A 178 10.98 -10.00 16.96
N LYS A 179 10.21 -8.91 16.72
CA LYS A 179 8.87 -8.73 17.30
C LYS A 179 7.78 -9.54 16.56
N GLY A 180 8.12 -10.33 15.54
CA GLY A 180 7.16 -11.12 14.75
C GLY A 180 6.20 -10.28 13.90
N VAL A 181 6.58 -9.05 13.57
CA VAL A 181 5.80 -8.10 12.80
C VAL A 181 6.07 -8.23 11.30
N LYS A 182 5.10 -7.86 10.49
CA LYS A 182 5.27 -7.64 9.05
C LYS A 182 5.69 -6.18 8.82
N ILE A 183 6.65 -5.95 7.93
CA ILE A 183 7.05 -4.60 7.51
C ILE A 183 6.92 -4.43 6.01
N LEU A 184 6.56 -3.22 5.59
CA LEU A 184 6.62 -2.75 4.21
C LEU A 184 7.58 -1.56 4.14
N ILE A 185 8.63 -1.71 3.35
CA ILE A 185 9.56 -0.63 3.06
C ILE A 185 9.08 0.09 1.81
N LEU A 186 8.76 1.36 1.98
CA LEU A 186 8.35 2.27 0.90
C LEU A 186 9.57 3.07 0.42
N GLY A 187 9.70 3.23 -0.88
CA GLY A 187 10.71 4.13 -1.44
C GLY A 187 10.45 5.59 -1.07
N TYR A 188 11.52 6.38 -1.03
CA TYR A 188 11.42 7.82 -0.83
C TYR A 188 10.79 8.49 -2.05
N LYS A 189 9.66 9.15 -1.85
CA LYS A 189 8.90 9.80 -2.92
C LYS A 189 9.28 11.29 -3.00
N ASP A 190 9.96 11.66 -4.07
CA ASP A 190 10.33 13.05 -4.39
C ASP A 190 9.12 13.81 -4.99
N PHE A 191 8.05 13.91 -4.19
CA PHE A 191 6.80 14.55 -4.53
C PHE A 191 6.21 15.28 -3.32
N GLY A 192 5.43 16.31 -3.59
CA GLY A 192 4.73 17.05 -2.55
C GLY A 192 5.70 17.65 -1.52
N ARG A 193 5.44 17.44 -0.20
CA ARG A 193 6.38 17.85 0.85
C ARG A 193 7.65 16.98 0.91
N GLY A 194 7.63 15.79 0.32
CA GLY A 194 8.82 14.98 0.16
C GLY A 194 9.86 15.67 -0.70
N HIS A 195 9.44 16.36 -1.78
CA HIS A 195 10.33 17.20 -2.59
C HIS A 195 10.96 18.34 -1.76
N ASP A 196 10.12 19.08 -1.03
CA ASP A 196 10.57 20.18 -0.18
C ASP A 196 11.56 19.70 0.92
N LEU A 197 11.40 18.48 1.41
CA LEU A 197 12.30 17.86 2.39
C LEU A 197 13.61 17.41 1.74
N LEU A 198 13.56 16.83 0.53
CA LEU A 198 14.75 16.40 -0.19
C LEU A 198 15.69 17.56 -0.48
N GLU A 199 15.15 18.72 -0.89
CA GLU A 199 15.95 19.94 -1.10
C GLU A 199 16.71 20.39 0.16
N LYS A 200 16.11 20.18 1.35
CA LYS A 200 16.67 20.64 2.63
C LYS A 200 17.57 19.62 3.32
N ALA A 201 17.37 18.34 3.07
CA ALA A 201 17.95 17.25 3.85
C ALA A 201 18.46 16.09 2.96
N SER A 202 18.86 16.37 1.72
CA SER A 202 19.30 15.34 0.76
C SER A 202 20.40 14.44 1.29
N ALA A 203 21.41 15.00 1.96
CA ALA A 203 22.50 14.23 2.54
C ALA A 203 22.02 13.26 3.63
N PHE A 204 21.09 13.69 4.50
CA PHE A 204 20.51 12.83 5.51
C PHE A 204 19.72 11.68 4.86
N ILE A 205 18.86 12.00 3.90
CA ILE A 205 18.03 11.02 3.19
C ILE A 205 18.92 9.98 2.49
N GLN A 206 19.98 10.42 1.82
CA GLN A 206 20.91 9.52 1.13
C GLN A 206 21.64 8.61 2.11
N VAL A 207 22.11 9.12 3.24
CA VAL A 207 22.76 8.32 4.29
C VAL A 207 21.84 7.20 4.80
N GLN A 208 20.55 7.49 4.99
CA GLN A 208 19.59 6.47 5.42
C GLN A 208 19.31 5.42 4.33
N ILE A 209 19.22 5.84 3.06
CA ILE A 209 19.05 4.92 1.92
C ILE A 209 20.29 4.02 1.82
N ASP A 210 21.49 4.58 1.87
CA ASP A 210 22.74 3.83 1.79
C ASP A 210 22.89 2.86 2.96
N TRP A 211 22.55 3.31 4.17
CA TRP A 211 22.54 2.42 5.33
C TRP A 211 21.61 1.22 5.11
N LEU A 212 20.37 1.46 4.69
CA LEU A 212 19.38 0.41 4.47
C LEU A 212 19.83 -0.55 3.36
N LYS A 213 20.31 -0.02 2.24
CA LYS A 213 20.85 -0.80 1.12
C LYS A 213 21.99 -1.73 1.58
N ASN A 214 22.95 -1.21 2.35
CA ASN A 214 24.11 -1.96 2.83
C ASN A 214 23.75 -3.01 3.91
N ASN A 215 22.65 -2.83 4.62
CA ASN A 215 22.21 -3.72 5.70
C ASN A 215 21.05 -4.64 5.32
N LEU A 216 20.53 -4.53 4.10
CA LEU A 216 19.32 -5.23 3.68
C LEU A 216 19.41 -6.75 3.87
N SER A 217 20.54 -7.37 3.48
CA SER A 217 20.76 -8.81 3.66
C SER A 217 20.69 -9.23 5.13
N SER A 218 21.17 -8.39 6.05
CA SER A 218 21.15 -8.69 7.50
C SER A 218 19.78 -8.52 8.13
N LEU A 219 18.87 -7.78 7.47
CA LEU A 219 17.49 -7.59 7.89
C LEU A 219 16.57 -8.73 7.46
N MET A 220 16.96 -9.48 6.39
CA MET A 220 16.20 -10.63 5.95
C MET A 220 16.10 -11.67 7.07
N GLY A 221 14.87 -12.16 7.31
CA GLY A 221 14.58 -13.13 8.38
C GLY A 221 14.37 -12.55 9.78
N LYS A 222 14.62 -11.25 10.00
CA LYS A 222 14.35 -10.61 11.31
C LYS A 222 12.88 -10.24 11.53
N PHE A 223 12.06 -10.30 10.49
CA PHE A 223 10.64 -9.96 10.50
C PHE A 223 9.79 -11.14 10.07
N LYS A 224 8.52 -11.16 10.45
CA LYS A 224 7.58 -12.18 9.95
C LYS A 224 7.43 -12.11 8.42
N VAL A 225 7.39 -10.90 7.87
CA VAL A 225 7.43 -10.59 6.44
C VAL A 225 8.18 -9.28 6.27
N ILE A 226 9.07 -9.22 5.29
CA ILE A 226 9.65 -7.99 4.77
C ILE A 226 9.21 -7.84 3.32
N SER A 227 8.62 -6.72 2.99
CA SER A 227 8.11 -6.40 1.65
C SER A 227 8.53 -4.99 1.23
N PHE A 228 8.47 -4.72 -0.07
CA PHE A 228 8.93 -3.49 -0.67
C PHE A 228 7.92 -3.02 -1.71
N ASP A 229 7.68 -1.71 -1.84
CA ASP A 229 7.08 -1.16 -3.05
C ASP A 229 8.13 -1.11 -4.19
N ASN A 230 7.68 -0.95 -5.43
CA ASN A 230 8.58 -0.98 -6.58
C ASN A 230 9.63 0.12 -6.53
N LEU A 231 9.30 1.29 -5.99
CA LEU A 231 10.25 2.38 -5.80
C LEU A 231 11.35 2.01 -4.80
N ALA A 232 11.01 1.33 -3.70
CA ALA A 232 12.01 0.83 -2.74
C ALA A 232 12.87 -0.29 -3.35
N ILE A 233 12.28 -1.16 -4.17
CA ILE A 233 13.02 -2.21 -4.90
C ILE A 233 14.14 -1.59 -5.74
N GLU A 234 13.82 -0.52 -6.47
CA GLU A 234 14.78 0.20 -7.31
C GLU A 234 15.82 0.94 -6.46
N GLN A 235 15.38 1.79 -5.53
CA GLN A 235 16.27 2.63 -4.71
C GLN A 235 17.26 1.81 -3.87
N LEU A 236 16.82 0.65 -3.37
CA LEU A 236 17.63 -0.22 -2.51
C LEU A 236 18.34 -1.34 -3.27
N ALA A 237 18.16 -1.44 -4.59
CA ALA A 237 18.67 -2.53 -5.40
C ALA A 237 18.34 -3.92 -4.79
N VAL A 238 17.08 -4.13 -4.39
CA VAL A 238 16.63 -5.35 -3.68
C VAL A 238 16.95 -6.62 -4.47
N LYS A 239 16.91 -6.56 -5.80
CA LYS A 239 17.25 -7.67 -6.69
C LYS A 239 18.66 -8.21 -6.44
N ASP A 240 19.61 -7.35 -6.12
CA ASP A 240 21.01 -7.71 -5.95
C ASP A 240 21.27 -8.54 -4.68
N VAL A 241 20.35 -8.53 -3.71
CA VAL A 241 20.45 -9.29 -2.46
C VAL A 241 19.65 -10.60 -2.49
N LEU A 242 18.95 -10.88 -3.59
CA LEU A 242 18.15 -12.10 -3.78
C LEU A 242 18.80 -13.01 -4.83
N THR A 243 18.61 -14.32 -4.67
CA THR A 243 18.92 -15.26 -5.77
C THR A 243 17.91 -15.09 -6.91
N ASN A 244 18.27 -15.53 -8.12
CA ASN A 244 17.32 -15.50 -9.25
C ASN A 244 16.05 -16.30 -8.95
N GLU A 245 16.17 -17.43 -8.25
CA GLU A 245 15.02 -18.23 -7.83
C GLU A 245 14.09 -17.46 -6.87
N GLN A 246 14.68 -16.80 -5.86
CA GLN A 246 13.92 -15.95 -4.92
C GLN A 246 13.27 -14.78 -5.66
N TRP A 247 14.02 -14.13 -6.55
CA TRP A 247 13.47 -13.03 -7.34
C TRP A 247 12.25 -13.48 -8.16
N ASN A 248 12.38 -14.52 -8.95
CA ASN A 248 11.30 -15.04 -9.78
C ASN A 248 10.09 -15.51 -8.97
N LYS A 249 10.32 -15.98 -7.74
CA LYS A 249 9.27 -16.46 -6.84
C LYS A 249 8.50 -15.31 -6.14
N PHE A 250 9.19 -14.24 -5.77
CA PHE A 250 8.61 -13.21 -4.89
C PHE A 250 8.33 -11.89 -5.59
N TYR A 251 8.95 -11.62 -6.73
CA TYR A 251 8.68 -10.40 -7.48
C TYR A 251 7.25 -10.42 -8.06
N GLN A 252 6.48 -9.37 -7.73
CA GLN A 252 5.05 -9.34 -8.08
C GLN A 252 4.76 -8.63 -9.41
N GLY A 253 5.78 -8.17 -10.11
CA GLY A 253 5.69 -7.43 -11.38
C GLY A 253 5.87 -5.92 -11.19
N ASP A 254 6.11 -5.24 -12.32
CA ASP A 254 6.24 -3.79 -12.37
C ASP A 254 4.89 -3.09 -12.09
N ASP A 255 4.97 -1.82 -11.71
CA ASP A 255 3.79 -0.97 -11.58
C ASP A 255 2.96 -0.99 -12.87
N GLY A 256 1.64 -1.11 -12.73
CA GLY A 256 0.74 -1.18 -13.88
C GLY A 256 0.54 -2.56 -14.47
N THR A 257 1.39 -3.56 -14.18
CA THR A 257 1.23 -4.94 -14.71
C THR A 257 0.00 -5.62 -14.11
N HIS A 258 -0.17 -5.52 -12.79
CA HIS A 258 -1.28 -6.11 -12.03
C HIS A 258 -1.97 -5.11 -11.12
N THR A 259 -1.49 -3.88 -11.08
CA THR A 259 -1.87 -2.84 -10.13
C THR A 259 -2.23 -1.54 -10.83
N MET A 260 -2.93 -0.66 -10.14
CA MET A 260 -3.16 0.71 -10.57
C MET A 260 -3.43 1.64 -9.37
N TYR A 261 -3.40 2.94 -9.61
CA TYR A 261 -3.73 3.97 -8.63
C TYR A 261 -4.99 4.72 -9.03
N VAL A 262 -5.86 5.00 -8.05
CA VAL A 262 -7.08 5.79 -8.22
C VAL A 262 -7.12 6.91 -7.19
N ASP A 263 -7.30 8.15 -7.64
CA ASP A 263 -7.47 9.35 -6.83
C ASP A 263 -8.94 9.83 -6.90
N LEU A 264 -9.73 9.49 -5.90
CA LEU A 264 -11.14 9.89 -5.82
C LEU A 264 -11.33 11.35 -5.40
N VAL A 265 -10.28 11.99 -4.86
CA VAL A 265 -10.32 13.42 -4.53
C VAL A 265 -10.25 14.28 -5.79
N ASN A 266 -9.33 13.94 -6.70
CA ASN A 266 -9.14 14.66 -7.96
C ASN A 266 -9.86 14.01 -9.14
N LYS A 267 -10.57 12.88 -8.93
CA LYS A 267 -11.27 12.11 -9.97
C LYS A 267 -10.35 11.71 -11.12
N GLN A 268 -9.22 11.09 -10.78
CA GLN A 268 -8.18 10.67 -11.71
C GLN A 268 -7.72 9.25 -11.40
N PHE A 269 -7.09 8.60 -12.39
CA PHE A 269 -6.35 7.38 -12.19
C PHE A 269 -4.98 7.46 -12.87
N ALA A 270 -4.08 6.59 -12.46
CA ALA A 270 -2.71 6.54 -12.97
C ALA A 270 -2.10 5.15 -12.73
N LYS A 271 -0.90 4.94 -13.24
CA LYS A 271 -0.10 3.74 -12.97
C LYS A 271 0.27 3.65 -11.48
N THR A 272 0.75 4.75 -10.89
CA THR A 272 1.12 4.86 -9.47
C THR A 272 0.67 6.17 -8.86
N SER A 273 0.78 6.30 -7.54
CA SER A 273 0.52 7.56 -6.82
C SER A 273 1.48 8.70 -7.21
N THR A 274 2.63 8.37 -7.77
CA THR A 274 3.68 9.33 -8.18
C THR A 274 3.76 9.54 -9.69
N SER A 275 2.92 8.89 -10.48
CA SER A 275 2.89 9.10 -11.93
C SER A 275 2.58 10.55 -12.28
N VAL A 276 3.35 11.11 -13.21
CA VAL A 276 3.10 12.44 -13.79
C VAL A 276 1.88 12.38 -14.72
N GLU A 277 1.80 11.32 -15.53
CA GLU A 277 0.66 11.08 -16.41
C GLU A 277 -0.56 10.63 -15.61
N ARG A 278 -1.63 11.35 -15.75
CA ARG A 278 -2.90 11.15 -15.06
C ARG A 278 -4.06 11.21 -16.03
N TYR A 279 -5.02 10.31 -15.86
CA TYR A 279 -6.20 10.20 -16.71
C TYR A 279 -7.47 10.52 -15.92
N PRO A 280 -8.49 11.13 -16.55
CA PRO A 280 -9.79 11.34 -15.90
C PRO A 280 -10.42 10.01 -15.50
N LEU A 281 -11.03 9.95 -14.30
CA LEU A 281 -11.70 8.77 -13.79
C LEU A 281 -12.81 8.32 -14.74
N LEU A 282 -12.84 7.02 -15.04
CA LEU A 282 -13.89 6.40 -15.87
C LEU A 282 -14.85 5.58 -14.99
N SER A 283 -15.98 5.22 -15.56
CA SER A 283 -17.00 4.40 -14.89
C SER A 283 -16.71 2.90 -14.92
N ASN A 284 -15.69 2.47 -15.67
CA ASN A 284 -15.30 1.06 -15.80
C ASN A 284 -13.82 0.87 -15.48
N ILE A 285 -13.53 -0.01 -14.53
CA ILE A 285 -12.18 -0.32 -14.09
C ILE A 285 -11.35 -1.00 -15.18
N ASP A 286 -11.97 -1.84 -16.01
CA ASP A 286 -11.28 -2.57 -17.07
C ASP A 286 -10.79 -1.60 -18.17
N ASP A 287 -11.56 -0.56 -18.46
CA ASP A 287 -11.17 0.47 -19.45
C ASP A 287 -10.05 1.34 -18.90
N MET A 288 -10.08 1.68 -17.61
CA MET A 288 -8.97 2.37 -16.94
C MET A 288 -7.69 1.53 -16.99
N PHE A 289 -7.79 0.22 -16.70
CA PHE A 289 -6.63 -0.66 -16.69
C PHE A 289 -6.03 -0.87 -18.08
N LYS A 290 -6.85 -0.96 -19.14
CA LYS A 290 -6.35 -0.99 -20.53
C LYS A 290 -5.53 0.25 -20.88
N ILE A 291 -5.94 1.42 -20.42
CA ILE A 291 -5.18 2.67 -20.61
C ILE A 291 -3.82 2.57 -19.91
N ILE A 292 -3.80 2.09 -18.66
CA ILE A 292 -2.54 1.90 -17.90
C ILE A 292 -1.59 0.95 -18.63
N LYS A 293 -2.08 -0.20 -19.12
CA LYS A 293 -1.28 -1.17 -19.89
C LYS A 293 -0.82 -0.62 -21.25
N GLY A 294 -1.65 0.18 -21.92
CA GLY A 294 -1.33 0.77 -23.23
C GLY A 294 -0.33 1.95 -23.16
N SER A 295 -0.14 2.56 -21.99
CA SER A 295 0.83 3.64 -21.79
C SER A 295 2.30 3.14 -21.79
N GLU A 296 2.55 1.84 -21.74
CA GLU A 296 3.90 1.24 -21.79
C GLU A 296 4.48 1.18 -23.23
N ASN A 297 3.67 1.42 -24.27
CA ASN A 297 4.07 1.31 -25.67
C ASN A 297 4.29 2.66 -26.37
N LYS A 298 4.47 3.74 -25.62
CA LYS A 298 4.83 5.06 -26.14
C LYS A 298 6.09 5.57 -25.45
#